data_0db798baadb752382b9f0a8df193bf68
#
_entry.id   0db798baadb752382b9f0a8df193bf68
#
_cell.length_a   1.000
_cell.length_b   1.000
_cell.length_c   1.000
_cell.angle_alpha   90.00
_cell.angle_beta   90.00
_cell.angle_gamma   90.00
#
_symmetry.space_group_name_H-M   'P 1'
#
loop_
_entity.id
_entity.type
_entity.pdbx_description
1 polymer ?
#
loop_
_entity_poly.entity_id
_entity_poly.type
_entity_poly.pdbx_seq_one_letter_code
_entity_poly.pdbx_strand_id
1 'polypeptide(L)'
;MRSVRPARRWLPLLVLLAAGALAGCASVSEVQRATQGPTADEVWVARFVQGYGRLPTFDEKVAWKDGLEARILAYLSRRPELATSPRASQFRFQRSVMVGMQKDEVVLLLEQPDAVTSDEAAMRAAAGRFWEPIGRHAKEMWTYPPGWRLYFDGDRLVDLIVADRRPLE
;
A
#
# COMPACT_ATOMS: atom_id res chain seq x y z
N MET A 1 47.37 -63.20 31.36
CA MET A 1 45.94 -63.11 31.32
C MET A 1 45.49 -61.78 31.92
N ARG A 2 45.12 -60.78 31.14
CA ARG A 2 44.28 -59.65 31.53
C ARG A 2 43.69 -59.04 30.25
N SER A 3 42.40 -59.24 30.13
CA SER A 3 41.54 -58.73 29.05
C SER A 3 41.42 -57.22 29.11
N VAL A 4 41.71 -56.53 28.00
CA VAL A 4 41.44 -55.11 27.80
C VAL A 4 40.20 -55.01 26.90
N ARG A 5 39.10 -54.47 27.45
CA ARG A 5 37.87 -54.21 26.72
C ARG A 5 38.01 -52.93 25.91
N PRO A 6 37.56 -52.84 24.64
CA PRO A 6 37.58 -51.58 23.89
C PRO A 6 36.42 -50.67 24.33
N ALA A 7 36.74 -49.42 24.62
CA ALA A 7 35.80 -48.38 24.92
C ALA A 7 34.96 -48.00 23.68
N ARG A 8 33.68 -48.01 23.87
CA ARG A 8 32.61 -47.78 22.90
C ARG A 8 32.60 -46.28 22.46
N ARG A 9 33.03 -46.00 21.23
CA ARG A 9 32.91 -44.68 20.55
C ARG A 9 31.47 -44.47 20.13
N TRP A 10 30.69 -43.78 21.00
CA TRP A 10 29.30 -43.40 20.70
C TRP A 10 29.06 -41.91 20.98
N LEU A 11 29.88 -41.02 20.43
CA LEU A 11 29.72 -39.58 20.62
C LEU A 11 30.04 -38.74 19.41
N PRO A 12 29.41 -38.96 18.24
CA PRO A 12 29.14 -37.79 17.42
C PRO A 12 27.78 -37.78 16.71
N LEU A 13 26.74 -38.39 17.26
CA LEU A 13 25.43 -38.43 16.59
C LEU A 13 24.37 -37.50 17.19
N LEU A 14 24.70 -36.69 18.19
CA LEU A 14 23.77 -35.79 18.89
C LEU A 14 23.95 -34.30 18.57
N VAL A 15 24.88 -33.91 17.67
CA VAL A 15 25.10 -32.49 17.30
C VAL A 15 24.43 -32.07 15.99
N LEU A 16 23.84 -32.98 15.24
CA LEU A 16 23.26 -32.71 13.91
C LEU A 16 21.76 -32.46 13.90
N LEU A 17 21.10 -32.38 15.05
CA LEU A 17 19.63 -32.21 15.14
C LEU A 17 19.18 -30.81 15.65
N ALA A 18 20.11 -29.86 15.85
CA ALA A 18 19.76 -28.51 16.36
C ALA A 18 19.80 -27.39 15.30
N ALA A 19 19.99 -27.72 14.01
CA ALA A 19 20.14 -26.69 12.94
C ALA A 19 18.86 -26.52 12.09
N GLY A 20 17.72 -27.03 12.49
CA GLY A 20 16.51 -27.08 11.65
C GLY A 20 15.33 -26.20 12.06
N ALA A 21 15.47 -25.27 13.01
CA ALA A 21 14.31 -24.55 13.54
C ALA A 21 14.43 -23.00 13.48
N LEU A 22 15.13 -22.46 12.47
CA LEU A 22 15.03 -21.04 12.11
C LEU A 22 14.27 -20.88 10.78
N ALA A 23 13.16 -21.58 10.63
CA ALA A 23 12.15 -21.20 9.64
C ALA A 23 11.55 -19.90 10.14
N GLY A 24 12.13 -18.77 9.69
CA GLY A 24 11.60 -17.45 9.98
C GLY A 24 10.13 -17.41 9.63
N CYS A 25 9.29 -17.06 10.59
CA CYS A 25 7.93 -16.62 10.32
C CYS A 25 8.04 -15.39 9.41
N ALA A 26 8.03 -15.59 8.10
CA ALA A 26 7.70 -14.52 7.17
C ALA A 26 6.28 -14.09 7.56
N SER A 27 6.18 -12.96 8.24
CA SER A 27 4.90 -12.33 8.53
C SER A 27 4.25 -12.03 7.18
N VAL A 28 3.31 -12.87 6.77
CA VAL A 28 2.49 -12.59 5.61
C VAL A 28 1.68 -11.35 5.97
N SER A 29 2.08 -10.20 5.43
CA SER A 29 1.29 -8.98 5.56
C SER A 29 -0.10 -9.29 5.01
N GLU A 30 -1.10 -9.32 5.88
CA GLU A 30 -2.47 -9.50 5.46
C GLU A 30 -2.88 -8.29 4.64
N VAL A 31 -3.32 -8.53 3.40
CA VAL A 31 -3.82 -7.47 2.54
C VAL A 31 -5.34 -7.47 2.58
N GLN A 32 -5.94 -6.29 2.55
CA GLN A 32 -7.38 -6.09 2.49
C GLN A 32 -7.75 -5.41 1.17
N ARG A 33 -8.79 -5.93 0.51
CA ARG A 33 -9.38 -5.31 -0.66
C ARG A 33 -10.43 -4.30 -0.22
N ALA A 34 -10.41 -3.12 -0.83
CA ALA A 34 -11.32 -2.05 -0.51
C ALA A 34 -11.98 -1.48 -1.79
N THR A 35 -13.11 -0.83 -1.66
CA THR A 35 -13.78 -0.08 -2.73
C THR A 35 -13.50 1.42 -2.64
N GLN A 36 -13.12 1.87 -1.45
CA GLN A 36 -12.69 3.23 -1.16
C GLN A 36 -11.22 3.18 -0.70
N GLY A 37 -10.40 3.99 -1.32
CA GLY A 37 -8.97 4.07 -1.07
C GLY A 37 -8.60 5.14 -0.05
N PRO A 38 -7.32 5.51 -0.02
CA PRO A 38 -6.82 6.49 0.92
C PRO A 38 -7.46 7.85 0.73
N THR A 39 -7.52 8.60 1.81
CA THR A 39 -7.79 10.03 1.73
C THR A 39 -6.52 10.80 1.38
N ALA A 40 -6.69 11.98 0.81
CA ALA A 40 -5.58 12.89 0.55
C ALA A 40 -4.81 13.25 1.84
N ASP A 41 -5.53 13.45 2.95
CA ASP A 41 -4.96 13.74 4.28
C ASP A 41 -4.10 12.58 4.79
N GLU A 42 -4.57 11.35 4.65
CA GLU A 42 -3.84 10.15 5.08
C GLU A 42 -2.49 10.02 4.35
N VAL A 43 -2.50 10.13 3.03
CA VAL A 43 -1.29 10.01 2.21
C VAL A 43 -0.32 11.15 2.50
N TRP A 44 -0.84 12.39 2.60
CA TRP A 44 -0.02 13.54 2.90
C TRP A 44 0.64 13.43 4.29
N VAL A 45 -0.13 13.08 5.33
CA VAL A 45 0.42 12.90 6.69
C VAL A 45 1.48 11.79 6.70
N ALA A 46 1.24 10.67 6.01
CA ALA A 46 2.21 9.58 5.94
C ALA A 46 3.53 10.05 5.29
N ARG A 47 3.46 10.79 4.17
CA ARG A 47 4.65 11.38 3.53
C ARG A 47 5.34 12.41 4.40
N PHE A 48 4.55 13.25 5.08
CA PHE A 48 5.10 14.24 6.00
C PHE A 48 5.92 13.58 7.11
N VAL A 49 5.37 12.53 7.74
CA VAL A 49 6.07 11.77 8.78
C VAL A 49 7.32 11.08 8.23
N GLN A 50 7.25 10.51 7.03
CA GLN A 50 8.41 9.89 6.38
C GLN A 50 9.53 10.91 6.08
N GLY A 51 9.17 12.11 5.66
CA GLY A 51 10.14 13.15 5.31
C GLY A 51 10.73 13.92 6.51
N TYR A 52 9.92 14.17 7.52
CA TYR A 52 10.28 15.03 8.65
C TYR A 52 10.47 14.32 9.98
N GLY A 53 10.12 13.03 10.08
CA GLY A 53 10.23 12.24 11.31
C GLY A 53 9.27 12.68 12.44
N ARG A 54 8.29 13.55 12.14
CA ARG A 54 7.31 14.09 13.11
C ARG A 54 5.94 14.24 12.47
N LEU A 55 4.91 14.37 13.28
CA LEU A 55 3.59 14.78 12.81
C LEU A 55 3.57 16.26 12.38
N PRO A 56 2.74 16.62 11.37
CA PRO A 56 2.55 18.01 10.98
C PRO A 56 1.86 18.80 12.09
N THR A 57 2.22 20.08 12.20
CA THR A 57 1.55 21.05 13.07
C THR A 57 0.17 21.40 12.52
N PHE A 58 -0.62 22.11 13.33
CA PHE A 58 -1.92 22.63 12.90
C PHE A 58 -1.80 23.55 11.68
N ASP A 59 -0.88 24.51 11.71
CA ASP A 59 -0.69 25.49 10.63
C ASP A 59 -0.23 24.82 9.33
N GLU A 60 0.66 23.83 9.41
CA GLU A 60 1.08 23.02 8.26
C GLU A 60 -0.10 22.27 7.64
N LYS A 61 -0.99 21.71 8.47
CA LYS A 61 -2.21 21.03 7.99
C LYS A 61 -3.18 22.00 7.33
N VAL A 62 -3.37 23.19 7.90
CA VAL A 62 -4.24 24.23 7.33
C VAL A 62 -3.72 24.66 5.97
N ALA A 63 -2.44 25.05 5.90
CA ALA A 63 -1.83 25.49 4.64
C ALA A 63 -1.91 24.42 3.53
N TRP A 64 -1.68 23.15 3.89
CA TRP A 64 -1.82 22.04 2.93
C TRP A 64 -3.27 21.86 2.47
N LYS A 65 -4.25 21.92 3.38
CA LYS A 65 -5.69 21.79 3.05
C LYS A 65 -6.17 22.91 2.14
N ASP A 66 -5.73 24.12 2.38
CA ASP A 66 -6.06 25.28 1.54
C ASP A 66 -5.48 25.10 0.13
N GLY A 67 -4.23 24.61 0.03
CA GLY A 67 -3.60 24.28 -1.24
C GLY A 67 -4.33 23.17 -2.00
N LEU A 68 -4.79 22.12 -1.30
CA LEU A 68 -5.58 21.05 -1.90
C LEU A 68 -6.94 21.57 -2.41
N GLU A 69 -7.64 22.35 -1.60
CA GLU A 69 -8.93 22.95 -2.00
C GLU A 69 -8.76 23.81 -3.25
N ALA A 70 -7.73 24.67 -3.29
CA ALA A 70 -7.44 25.49 -4.47
C ALA A 70 -7.21 24.64 -5.73
N ARG A 71 -6.47 23.51 -5.63
CA ARG A 71 -6.26 22.59 -6.75
C ARG A 71 -7.57 21.93 -7.20
N ILE A 72 -8.41 21.50 -6.26
CA ILE A 72 -9.72 20.89 -6.56
C ILE A 72 -10.63 21.90 -7.28
N LEU A 73 -10.72 23.13 -6.79
CA LEU A 73 -11.51 24.19 -7.42
C LEU A 73 -11.03 24.50 -8.84
N ALA A 74 -9.71 24.62 -9.02
CA ALA A 74 -9.11 24.84 -10.35
C ALA A 74 -9.34 23.66 -11.30
N TYR A 75 -9.38 22.44 -10.80
CA TYR A 75 -9.71 21.24 -11.59
C TYR A 75 -11.17 21.25 -12.03
N LEU A 76 -12.09 21.49 -11.10
CA LEU A 76 -13.54 21.52 -11.35
C LEU A 76 -13.95 22.70 -12.24
N SER A 77 -13.29 23.85 -12.15
CA SER A 77 -13.59 25.00 -13.02
C SER A 77 -13.31 24.73 -14.50
N ARG A 78 -12.38 23.83 -14.80
CA ARG A 78 -12.06 23.38 -16.18
C ARG A 78 -12.93 22.24 -16.66
N ARG A 79 -13.77 21.68 -15.78
CA ARG A 79 -14.63 20.51 -16.05
C ARG A 79 -16.03 20.73 -15.46
N PRO A 80 -16.82 21.62 -16.09
CA PRO A 80 -18.15 21.99 -15.57
C PRO A 80 -19.10 20.79 -15.47
N GLU A 81 -18.93 19.77 -16.28
CA GLU A 81 -19.70 18.53 -16.24
C GLU A 81 -19.43 17.72 -14.94
N LEU A 82 -18.24 17.82 -14.37
CA LEU A 82 -17.91 17.20 -13.09
C LEU A 82 -18.38 18.06 -11.92
N ALA A 83 -18.37 19.38 -12.05
CA ALA A 83 -18.71 20.30 -10.97
C ALA A 83 -20.15 20.12 -10.43
N THR A 84 -21.08 19.65 -11.28
CA THR A 84 -22.47 19.36 -10.94
C THR A 84 -22.74 17.88 -10.63
N SER A 85 -21.72 17.04 -10.71
CA SER A 85 -21.83 15.60 -10.48
C SER A 85 -21.63 15.23 -9.00
N PRO A 86 -22.07 14.03 -8.59
CA PRO A 86 -21.76 13.50 -7.25
C PRO A 86 -20.24 13.42 -6.97
N ARG A 87 -19.40 13.33 -8.02
CA ARG A 87 -17.93 13.36 -7.88
C ARG A 87 -17.40 14.66 -7.33
N ALA A 88 -18.01 15.80 -7.62
CA ALA A 88 -17.60 17.08 -7.05
C ALA A 88 -17.66 17.04 -5.51
N SER A 89 -18.73 16.47 -4.97
CA SER A 89 -18.87 16.26 -3.52
C SER A 89 -17.77 15.36 -2.96
N GLN A 90 -17.39 14.31 -3.70
CA GLN A 90 -16.34 13.43 -3.32
C GLN A 90 -14.97 14.12 -3.24
N PHE A 91 -14.61 14.91 -4.25
CA PHE A 91 -13.35 15.67 -4.24
C PHE A 91 -13.30 16.69 -3.11
N ARG A 92 -14.39 17.41 -2.88
CA ARG A 92 -14.42 18.53 -1.91
C ARG A 92 -14.54 18.07 -0.46
N PHE A 93 -15.34 17.03 -0.19
CA PHE A 93 -15.68 16.66 1.18
C PHE A 93 -15.01 15.38 1.63
N GLN A 94 -15.07 14.32 0.84
CA GLN A 94 -14.47 13.05 1.22
C GLN A 94 -12.95 13.01 0.98
N ARG A 95 -12.51 13.64 -0.11
CA ARG A 95 -11.09 13.73 -0.51
C ARG A 95 -10.41 12.36 -0.55
N SER A 96 -11.16 11.32 -0.87
CA SER A 96 -10.70 9.94 -0.94
C SER A 96 -10.80 9.39 -2.36
N VAL A 97 -9.86 8.53 -2.69
CA VAL A 97 -9.86 7.81 -3.96
C VAL A 97 -10.87 6.67 -3.94
N MET A 98 -11.51 6.40 -5.08
CA MET A 98 -12.41 5.25 -5.22
C MET A 98 -12.29 4.60 -6.60
N VAL A 99 -12.69 3.33 -6.66
CA VAL A 99 -12.77 2.59 -7.93
C VAL A 99 -13.61 3.38 -8.96
N GLY A 100 -13.09 3.42 -10.18
CA GLY A 100 -13.69 4.16 -11.29
C GLY A 100 -13.12 5.56 -11.54
N MET A 101 -12.27 6.08 -10.63
CA MET A 101 -11.53 7.34 -10.88
C MET A 101 -10.52 7.21 -12.00
N GLN A 102 -10.27 8.34 -12.68
CA GLN A 102 -9.19 8.47 -13.65
C GLN A 102 -7.85 8.76 -12.94
N LYS A 103 -6.74 8.47 -13.60
CA LYS A 103 -5.39 8.74 -13.07
C LYS A 103 -5.19 10.19 -12.65
N ASP A 104 -5.67 11.14 -13.47
CA ASP A 104 -5.58 12.56 -13.16
C ASP A 104 -6.40 12.96 -11.92
N GLU A 105 -7.54 12.31 -11.68
CA GLU A 105 -8.34 12.49 -10.48
C GLU A 105 -7.62 11.95 -9.23
N VAL A 106 -6.94 10.80 -9.38
CA VAL A 106 -6.11 10.24 -8.30
C VAL A 106 -4.93 11.14 -8.00
N VAL A 107 -4.21 11.63 -9.02
CA VAL A 107 -3.09 12.57 -8.85
C VAL A 107 -3.55 13.91 -8.27
N LEU A 108 -4.75 14.39 -8.61
CA LEU A 108 -5.31 15.59 -8.00
C LEU A 108 -5.39 15.48 -6.47
N LEU A 109 -5.82 14.32 -5.97
CA LEU A 109 -6.02 14.08 -4.54
C LEU A 109 -4.73 13.65 -3.82
N LEU A 110 -4.00 12.69 -4.38
CA LEU A 110 -2.90 12.01 -3.71
C LEU A 110 -1.51 12.46 -4.16
N GLU A 111 -1.46 13.34 -5.19
CA GLU A 111 -0.23 13.72 -5.89
C GLU A 111 0.39 12.51 -6.63
N GLN A 112 1.66 12.60 -7.03
CA GLN A 112 2.32 11.51 -7.75
C GLN A 112 2.50 10.28 -6.86
N PRO A 113 2.38 9.06 -7.42
CA PRO A 113 2.65 7.83 -6.68
C PRO A 113 4.13 7.71 -6.31
N ASP A 114 4.41 6.98 -5.22
CA ASP A 114 5.78 6.70 -4.78
C ASP A 114 6.47 5.68 -5.71
N ALA A 115 5.68 4.78 -6.31
CA ALA A 115 6.16 3.84 -7.31
C ALA A 115 5.05 3.46 -8.29
N VAL A 116 5.46 3.16 -9.52
CA VAL A 116 4.59 2.67 -10.61
C VAL A 116 5.21 1.39 -11.17
N THR A 117 4.40 0.37 -11.41
CA THR A 117 4.85 -0.87 -12.06
C THR A 117 3.76 -1.45 -12.95
N SER A 118 4.17 -2.02 -14.07
CA SER A 118 3.35 -2.87 -14.96
C SER A 118 3.85 -4.33 -14.96
N ASP A 119 4.78 -4.67 -14.08
CA ASP A 119 5.22 -6.06 -13.90
C ASP A 119 4.13 -6.89 -13.24
N GLU A 120 3.60 -7.87 -13.98
CA GLU A 120 2.53 -8.74 -13.50
C GLU A 120 2.96 -9.55 -12.27
N ALA A 121 4.21 -9.99 -12.19
CA ALA A 121 4.68 -10.78 -11.05
C ALA A 121 4.69 -9.93 -9.77
N ALA A 122 5.15 -8.67 -9.86
CA ALA A 122 5.13 -7.72 -8.76
C ALA A 122 3.68 -7.36 -8.36
N MET A 123 2.80 -7.13 -9.33
CA MET A 123 1.38 -6.85 -9.07
C MET A 123 0.68 -8.03 -8.40
N ARG A 124 0.94 -9.25 -8.86
CA ARG A 124 0.41 -10.48 -8.28
C ARG A 124 0.88 -10.69 -6.84
N ALA A 125 2.18 -10.53 -6.61
CA ALA A 125 2.76 -10.64 -5.26
C ALA A 125 2.13 -9.62 -4.30
N ALA A 126 1.92 -8.40 -4.77
CA ALA A 126 1.30 -7.32 -4.00
C ALA A 126 -0.19 -7.57 -3.70
N ALA A 127 -0.94 -8.14 -4.65
CA ALA A 127 -2.36 -8.43 -4.51
C ALA A 127 -2.65 -9.65 -3.63
N GLY A 128 -1.69 -10.58 -3.54
CA GLY A 128 -1.84 -11.81 -2.78
C GLY A 128 -3.09 -12.60 -3.18
N ARG A 129 -3.92 -12.97 -2.21
CA ARG A 129 -5.15 -13.75 -2.42
C ARG A 129 -6.20 -13.07 -3.31
N PHE A 130 -6.08 -11.76 -3.53
CA PHE A 130 -7.01 -10.99 -4.35
C PHE A 130 -6.59 -10.88 -5.82
N TRP A 131 -5.50 -11.51 -6.23
CA TRP A 131 -4.99 -11.39 -7.59
C TRP A 131 -5.97 -11.86 -8.67
N GLU A 132 -6.68 -12.96 -8.46
CA GLU A 132 -7.61 -13.51 -9.45
C GLU A 132 -8.61 -12.49 -10.02
N PRO A 133 -9.37 -11.74 -9.19
CA PRO A 133 -10.26 -10.71 -9.72
C PRO A 133 -9.52 -9.47 -10.23
N ILE A 134 -8.38 -9.10 -9.63
CA ILE A 134 -7.62 -7.89 -9.98
C ILE A 134 -6.89 -8.08 -11.31
N GLY A 135 -6.16 -9.19 -11.47
CA GLY A 135 -5.30 -9.47 -12.61
C GLY A 135 -6.03 -9.59 -13.95
N ARG A 136 -7.36 -9.79 -13.94
CA ARG A 136 -8.17 -9.82 -15.17
C ARG A 136 -8.20 -8.47 -15.88
N HIS A 137 -8.05 -7.38 -15.15
CA HIS A 137 -8.21 -6.01 -15.65
C HIS A 137 -6.97 -5.16 -15.42
N ALA A 138 -6.23 -5.39 -14.34
CA ALA A 138 -5.08 -4.57 -13.97
C ALA A 138 -3.93 -4.69 -15.00
N LYS A 139 -3.47 -3.53 -15.46
CA LYS A 139 -2.30 -3.38 -16.36
C LYS A 139 -1.17 -2.61 -15.70
N GLU A 140 -1.47 -1.87 -14.65
CA GLU A 140 -0.52 -1.03 -13.94
C GLU A 140 -0.92 -0.93 -12.47
N MET A 141 0.06 -0.83 -11.59
CA MET A 141 -0.14 -0.63 -10.16
C MET A 141 0.64 0.59 -9.68
N TRP A 142 -0.04 1.44 -8.95
CA TRP A 142 0.54 2.59 -8.25
C TRP A 142 0.59 2.32 -6.74
N THR A 143 1.70 2.71 -6.13
CA THR A 143 1.90 2.54 -4.69
C THR A 143 1.87 3.90 -4.00
N TYR A 144 1.12 3.97 -2.91
CA TYR A 144 1.01 5.13 -2.04
C TYR A 144 1.23 4.74 -0.57
N PRO A 145 1.78 5.64 0.26
CA PRO A 145 1.80 5.41 1.69
C PRO A 145 0.37 5.58 2.27
N PRO A 146 0.10 4.93 3.33
CA PRO A 146 0.86 3.95 4.06
C PRO A 146 0.59 2.48 3.66
N GLY A 147 0.99 2.06 2.46
CA GLY A 147 0.84 0.67 2.00
C GLY A 147 -0.34 0.43 1.07
N TRP A 148 -0.91 1.50 0.50
CA TRP A 148 -1.94 1.43 -0.52
C TRP A 148 -1.37 1.03 -1.88
N ARG A 149 -2.10 0.18 -2.59
CA ARG A 149 -1.83 -0.23 -3.96
C ARG A 149 -3.08 -0.06 -4.79
N LEU A 150 -2.99 0.75 -5.83
CA LEU A 150 -4.06 1.13 -6.72
C LEU A 150 -3.81 0.48 -8.07
N TYR A 151 -4.77 -0.28 -8.58
CA TYR A 151 -4.65 -1.03 -9.84
C TYR A 151 -5.45 -0.36 -10.93
N PHE A 152 -4.82 -0.17 -12.08
CA PHE A 152 -5.39 0.55 -13.23
C PHE A 152 -5.53 -0.34 -14.45
N ASP A 153 -6.62 -0.12 -15.21
CA ASP A 153 -6.79 -0.55 -16.58
C ASP A 153 -6.79 0.70 -17.48
N GLY A 154 -5.71 0.89 -18.24
CA GLY A 154 -5.45 2.17 -18.90
C GLY A 154 -5.40 3.31 -17.86
N ASP A 155 -6.29 4.30 -18.03
CA ASP A 155 -6.37 5.45 -17.13
C ASP A 155 -7.35 5.26 -15.95
N ARG A 156 -8.10 4.16 -15.93
CA ARG A 156 -9.15 3.93 -14.95
C ARG A 156 -8.69 3.09 -13.78
N LEU A 157 -8.93 3.56 -12.58
CA LEU A 157 -8.76 2.80 -11.36
C LEU A 157 -9.80 1.68 -11.28
N VAL A 158 -9.35 0.42 -11.28
CA VAL A 158 -10.23 -0.76 -11.29
C VAL A 158 -10.28 -1.48 -9.96
N ASP A 159 -9.23 -1.37 -9.15
CA ASP A 159 -9.17 -2.02 -7.85
C ASP A 159 -8.16 -1.35 -6.92
N LEU A 160 -8.30 -1.60 -5.61
CA LEU A 160 -7.35 -1.14 -4.62
C LEU A 160 -7.29 -2.08 -3.44
N ILE A 161 -6.09 -2.18 -2.91
CA ILE A 161 -5.80 -2.93 -1.70
C ILE A 161 -4.94 -2.10 -0.74
N VAL A 162 -5.04 -2.43 0.52
CA VAL A 162 -4.16 -1.90 1.55
C VAL A 162 -3.48 -3.07 2.28
N ALA A 163 -2.19 -2.96 2.51
CA ALA A 163 -1.49 -3.88 3.41
C ALA A 163 -1.99 -3.61 4.83
N ASP A 164 -2.44 -4.66 5.51
CA ASP A 164 -2.85 -4.55 6.90
C ASP A 164 -1.68 -4.06 7.75
N ARG A 165 -1.87 -2.93 8.38
CA ARG A 165 -0.97 -2.42 9.38
C ARG A 165 -1.47 -2.90 10.72
N ARG A 166 -0.87 -3.94 11.26
CA ARG A 166 -0.96 -4.09 12.69
C ARG A 166 -0.34 -2.84 13.32
N PRO A 167 -1.05 -2.17 14.24
CA PRO A 167 -0.45 -1.11 15.03
C PRO A 167 0.85 -1.68 15.64
N LEU A 168 1.93 -0.92 15.56
CA LEU A 168 3.10 -1.19 16.38
C LEU A 168 2.62 -0.98 17.82
N GLU A 169 2.41 -2.09 18.53
CA GLU A 169 2.17 -2.07 19.96
C GLU A 169 3.42 -1.60 20.72
#